data_ffc4eadbf75041555d33fae628605059
#
_entry.id   ffc4eadbf75041555d33fae628605059
#
_cell.length_a   1.000
_cell.length_b   1.000
_cell.length_c   1.000
_cell.angle_alpha   90.00
_cell.angle_beta   90.00
_cell.angle_gamma   90.00
#
_symmetry.space_group_name_H-M   'P 1'
#
loop_
_entity.id
_entity.type
_entity.pdbx_description
1 polymer ?
#
loop_
_entity_poly.entity_id
_entity_poly.type
_entity_poly.pdbx_seq_one_letter_code
_entity_poly.pdbx_strand_id
1 'polypeptide(L)'
;LEDQGIITHKGTIVDATFVDAPRQCNSREDNAKIKNGEIPEEWKDPKNKNKLAQKDTEARWTKKNNETHYGYKNHVKIDAESKMITGTITTPANVHDSQPLPNLIDEKDRVLYADSAYSGKPVQDKLPASLDCQIHEKGYKNHPPSQTSRKHPIVSNPVLV
;
A
#
# COMPACT_ATOMS: atom_id res chain seq x y z
N LEU A 1 22.56 -11.16 1.68
CA LEU A 1 22.48 -9.81 2.27
C LEU A 1 22.16 -9.87 3.77
N GLU A 2 21.26 -10.75 4.21
CA GLU A 2 21.01 -11.00 5.64
C GLU A 2 22.25 -11.58 6.33
N ASP A 3 22.85 -12.62 5.73
CA ASP A 3 24.06 -13.28 6.27
C ASP A 3 25.28 -12.34 6.37
N GLN A 4 25.25 -11.27 5.59
CA GLN A 4 26.28 -10.22 5.59
C GLN A 4 25.95 -9.07 6.54
N GLY A 5 24.82 -9.12 7.25
CA GLY A 5 24.37 -8.09 8.15
C GLY A 5 23.93 -6.78 7.49
N ILE A 6 23.69 -6.79 6.17
CA ILE A 6 23.22 -5.62 5.41
C ILE A 6 21.73 -5.39 5.69
N ILE A 7 20.92 -6.45 5.70
CA ILE A 7 19.52 -6.40 6.12
C ILE A 7 19.48 -6.84 7.58
N THR A 8 19.01 -5.95 8.45
CA THR A 8 19.14 -6.14 9.91
C THR A 8 17.83 -6.54 10.59
N HIS A 9 16.69 -6.28 9.96
CA HIS A 9 15.34 -6.46 10.53
C HIS A 9 15.09 -5.77 11.88
N LYS A 10 16.00 -4.89 12.33
CA LYS A 10 15.87 -4.16 13.59
C LYS A 10 14.79 -3.09 13.53
N GLY A 11 14.56 -2.55 12.33
CA GLY A 11 13.50 -1.60 12.05
C GLY A 11 13.00 -1.75 10.62
N THR A 12 11.71 -1.68 10.45
CA THR A 12 11.02 -1.82 9.15
C THR A 12 10.15 -0.60 8.92
N ILE A 13 10.30 0.04 7.76
CA ILE A 13 9.48 1.16 7.33
C ILE A 13 8.54 0.66 6.24
N VAL A 14 7.25 0.97 6.36
CA VAL A 14 6.26 0.66 5.32
C VAL A 14 5.54 1.93 4.88
N ASP A 15 5.47 2.13 3.57
CA ASP A 15 4.74 3.23 2.96
C ASP A 15 4.06 2.78 1.66
N ALA A 16 3.05 3.54 1.21
CA ALA A 16 2.30 3.27 0.00
C ALA A 16 2.31 4.46 -0.96
N THR A 17 2.66 4.19 -2.21
CA THR A 17 2.71 5.19 -3.28
C THR A 17 1.73 4.84 -4.38
N PHE A 18 1.02 5.84 -4.95
CA PHE A 18 0.16 5.63 -6.11
C PHE A 18 0.99 5.39 -7.38
N VAL A 19 0.53 4.44 -8.17
CA VAL A 19 1.03 4.17 -9.52
C VAL A 19 -0.13 4.35 -10.48
N ASP A 20 -0.14 5.48 -11.17
CA ASP A 20 -1.22 5.80 -12.10
C ASP A 20 -1.11 4.93 -13.36
N ALA A 21 -2.25 4.35 -13.77
CA ALA A 21 -2.40 3.62 -15.01
C ALA A 21 -3.06 4.52 -16.09
N PRO A 22 -2.84 4.25 -17.38
CA PRO A 22 -3.53 4.96 -18.45
C PRO A 22 -5.05 4.83 -18.28
N ARG A 23 -5.74 5.96 -18.29
CA ARG A 23 -7.21 5.99 -18.14
C ARG A 23 -7.86 5.32 -19.34
N GLN A 24 -8.84 4.49 -19.08
CA GLN A 24 -9.55 3.72 -20.09
C GLN A 24 -10.96 4.30 -20.34
N CYS A 25 -11.34 4.37 -21.62
CA CYS A 25 -12.71 4.69 -22.00
C CYS A 25 -13.53 3.38 -22.02
N ASN A 26 -14.30 3.15 -20.98
CA ASN A 26 -15.23 2.04 -20.87
C ASN A 26 -16.65 2.58 -20.72
N SER A 27 -17.66 1.82 -21.14
CA SER A 27 -19.05 2.13 -20.84
C SER A 27 -19.33 2.03 -19.33
N ARG A 28 -20.43 2.60 -18.86
CA ARG A 28 -20.85 2.45 -17.46
C ARG A 28 -21.15 0.99 -17.10
N GLU A 29 -21.70 0.26 -18.04
CA GLU A 29 -22.05 -1.17 -17.89
C GLU A 29 -20.78 -2.03 -17.80
N ASP A 30 -19.78 -1.76 -18.66
CA ASP A 30 -18.49 -2.45 -18.59
C ASP A 30 -17.81 -2.18 -17.26
N ASN A 31 -17.78 -0.93 -16.81
CA ASN A 31 -17.18 -0.58 -15.52
C ASN A 31 -17.90 -1.25 -14.34
N ALA A 32 -19.24 -1.42 -14.41
CA ALA A 32 -19.98 -2.14 -13.37
C ALA A 32 -19.58 -3.63 -13.33
N LYS A 33 -19.47 -4.29 -14.48
CA LYS A 33 -19.02 -5.68 -14.59
C LYS A 33 -17.59 -5.85 -14.05
N ILE A 34 -16.67 -5.00 -14.50
CA ILE A 34 -15.28 -5.02 -14.03
C ILE A 34 -15.18 -4.82 -12.51
N LYS A 35 -16.01 -3.93 -11.94
CA LYS A 35 -16.05 -3.70 -10.49
C LYS A 35 -16.49 -4.96 -9.72
N ASN A 36 -17.34 -5.78 -10.32
CA ASN A 36 -17.79 -7.05 -9.76
C ASN A 36 -16.82 -8.22 -10.03
N GLY A 37 -15.70 -7.95 -10.70
CA GLY A 37 -14.72 -8.99 -11.07
C GLY A 37 -15.08 -9.75 -12.35
N GLU A 38 -16.06 -9.27 -13.12
CA GLU A 38 -16.50 -9.89 -14.36
C GLU A 38 -15.85 -9.21 -15.57
N ILE A 39 -15.51 -9.98 -16.58
CA ILE A 39 -15.04 -9.47 -17.88
C ILE A 39 -16.25 -9.37 -18.81
N PRO A 40 -16.49 -8.18 -19.46
CA PRO A 40 -17.55 -8.02 -20.44
C PRO A 40 -17.47 -9.07 -21.55
N GLU A 41 -18.60 -9.70 -21.88
CA GLU A 41 -18.65 -10.82 -22.85
C GLU A 41 -18.12 -10.42 -24.24
N GLU A 42 -18.38 -9.16 -24.68
CA GLU A 42 -17.84 -8.65 -25.94
C GLU A 42 -16.31 -8.67 -26.01
N TRP A 43 -15.64 -8.57 -24.86
CA TRP A 43 -14.15 -8.58 -24.82
C TRP A 43 -13.58 -9.97 -24.90
N LYS A 44 -14.39 -11.00 -24.60
CA LYS A 44 -14.01 -12.41 -24.71
C LYS A 44 -14.15 -12.95 -26.14
N ASP A 45 -14.86 -12.24 -27.02
CA ASP A 45 -15.01 -12.63 -28.43
C ASP A 45 -13.61 -12.74 -29.09
N PRO A 46 -13.29 -13.84 -29.78
CA PRO A 46 -12.03 -14.01 -30.50
C PRO A 46 -11.71 -12.86 -31.48
N LYS A 47 -12.73 -12.22 -32.05
CA LYS A 47 -12.60 -11.03 -32.91
C LYS A 47 -12.10 -9.79 -32.15
N ASN A 48 -12.34 -9.74 -30.84
CA ASN A 48 -11.98 -8.65 -29.95
C ASN A 48 -10.78 -8.96 -29.04
N LYS A 49 -10.01 -10.01 -29.35
CA LYS A 49 -8.87 -10.44 -28.55
C LYS A 49 -7.88 -9.31 -28.23
N ASN A 50 -7.64 -8.42 -29.20
CA ASN A 50 -6.75 -7.27 -29.01
C ASN A 50 -7.36 -6.22 -28.07
N LYS A 51 -8.70 -6.10 -28.03
CA LYS A 51 -9.39 -5.19 -27.09
C LYS A 51 -9.18 -5.64 -25.64
N LEU A 52 -9.36 -6.91 -25.36
CA LEU A 52 -9.11 -7.45 -24.02
C LEU A 52 -7.65 -7.29 -23.59
N ALA A 53 -6.70 -7.57 -24.48
CA ALA A 53 -5.27 -7.44 -24.20
C ALA A 53 -4.83 -5.99 -23.88
N GLN A 54 -5.59 -4.99 -24.32
CA GLN A 54 -5.33 -3.56 -24.07
C GLN A 54 -6.09 -3.01 -22.86
N LYS A 55 -6.97 -3.80 -22.23
CA LYS A 55 -7.79 -3.39 -21.08
C LYS A 55 -7.18 -3.87 -19.78
N ASP A 56 -7.04 -2.94 -18.85
CA ASP A 56 -6.70 -3.24 -17.47
C ASP A 56 -7.98 -3.42 -16.65
N THR A 57 -8.25 -4.67 -16.25
CA THR A 57 -9.45 -5.02 -15.48
C THR A 57 -9.23 -4.95 -13.97
N GLU A 58 -8.03 -4.69 -13.50
CA GLU A 58 -7.67 -4.66 -12.08
C GLU A 58 -7.48 -3.24 -11.54
N ALA A 59 -7.04 -2.31 -12.39
CA ALA A 59 -6.91 -0.91 -12.00
C ALA A 59 -8.23 -0.33 -11.46
N ARG A 60 -8.15 0.46 -10.41
CA ARG A 60 -9.32 1.05 -9.74
C ARG A 60 -9.16 2.55 -9.54
N TRP A 61 -10.31 3.22 -9.47
CA TRP A 61 -10.40 4.62 -9.09
C TRP A 61 -10.37 4.78 -7.57
N THR A 62 -9.64 5.78 -7.11
CA THR A 62 -9.67 6.23 -5.71
C THR A 62 -9.53 7.74 -5.65
N LYS A 63 -9.86 8.34 -4.50
CA LYS A 63 -9.71 9.76 -4.25
C LYS A 63 -8.94 9.96 -2.94
N LYS A 64 -7.87 10.75 -2.99
CA LYS A 64 -7.09 11.15 -1.82
C LYS A 64 -6.80 12.66 -1.90
N ASN A 65 -7.03 13.39 -0.82
CA ASN A 65 -6.77 14.84 -0.73
C ASN A 65 -7.39 15.67 -1.89
N ASN A 66 -8.62 15.35 -2.29
CA ASN A 66 -9.32 15.95 -3.45
C ASN A 66 -8.74 15.60 -4.83
N GLU A 67 -7.70 14.83 -4.91
CA GLU A 67 -7.11 14.32 -6.15
C GLU A 67 -7.64 12.93 -6.47
N THR A 68 -7.90 12.68 -7.76
CA THR A 68 -8.47 11.41 -8.24
C THR A 68 -7.39 10.62 -8.96
N HIS A 69 -7.09 9.42 -8.46
CA HIS A 69 -6.12 8.49 -9.03
C HIS A 69 -6.84 7.31 -9.68
N TYR A 70 -6.27 6.82 -10.79
CA TYR A 70 -6.70 5.60 -11.45
C TYR A 70 -5.49 4.69 -11.66
N GLY A 71 -5.51 3.51 -11.10
CA GLY A 71 -4.41 2.55 -11.21
C GLY A 71 -4.25 1.71 -9.97
N TYR A 72 -3.06 1.74 -9.43
CA TYR A 72 -2.60 0.86 -8.35
C TYR A 72 -1.97 1.65 -7.22
N LYS A 73 -1.70 0.94 -6.12
CA LYS A 73 -0.78 1.36 -5.06
C LYS A 73 0.35 0.34 -4.97
N ASN A 74 1.55 0.83 -4.87
CA ASN A 74 2.71 0.02 -4.54
C ASN A 74 3.06 0.23 -3.06
N HIS A 75 2.94 -0.82 -2.27
CA HIS A 75 3.30 -0.84 -0.86
C HIS A 75 4.73 -1.36 -0.77
N VAL A 76 5.60 -0.57 -0.19
CA VAL A 76 7.03 -0.85 -0.13
C VAL A 76 7.45 -1.05 1.32
N LYS A 77 8.19 -2.11 1.58
CA LYS A 77 8.86 -2.39 2.84
C LYS A 77 10.35 -2.12 2.70
N ILE A 78 10.91 -1.36 3.61
CA ILE A 78 12.31 -0.91 3.62
C ILE A 78 12.94 -1.24 4.97
N ASP A 79 14.14 -1.80 4.96
CA ASP A 79 14.95 -1.92 6.19
C ASP A 79 15.41 -0.53 6.65
N ALA A 80 15.14 -0.20 7.92
CA ALA A 80 15.35 1.15 8.44
C ALA A 80 16.82 1.55 8.53
N GLU A 81 17.74 0.60 8.68
CA GLU A 81 19.18 0.87 8.75
C GLU A 81 19.80 1.00 7.36
N SER A 82 19.67 -0.04 6.54
CA SER A 82 20.29 -0.09 5.21
C SER A 82 19.57 0.71 4.14
N LYS A 83 18.31 1.09 4.36
CA LYS A 83 17.42 1.74 3.39
C LYS A 83 17.13 0.88 2.15
N MET A 84 17.40 -0.41 2.23
CA MET A 84 17.12 -1.35 1.15
C MET A 84 15.66 -1.78 1.13
N ILE A 85 15.08 -1.90 -0.05
CA ILE A 85 13.74 -2.46 -0.24
C ILE A 85 13.83 -3.96 0.02
N THR A 86 13.07 -4.45 1.00
CA THR A 86 13.03 -5.85 1.40
C THR A 86 11.75 -6.55 0.97
N GLY A 87 10.71 -5.80 0.60
CA GLY A 87 9.47 -6.36 0.10
C GLY A 87 8.61 -5.33 -0.61
N THR A 88 7.80 -5.78 -1.56
CA THR A 88 6.82 -4.95 -2.25
C THR A 88 5.54 -5.72 -2.50
N ILE A 89 4.39 -5.05 -2.38
CA ILE A 89 3.07 -5.59 -2.76
C ILE A 89 2.34 -4.53 -3.56
N THR A 90 1.82 -4.89 -4.72
CA THR A 90 0.98 -4.01 -5.53
C THR A 90 -0.49 -4.38 -5.35
N THR A 91 -1.33 -3.39 -5.12
CA THR A 91 -2.79 -3.55 -4.98
C THR A 91 -3.52 -2.56 -5.88
N PRO A 92 -4.79 -2.82 -6.26
CA PRO A 92 -5.64 -1.79 -6.86
C PRO A 92 -5.70 -0.54 -5.98
N ALA A 93 -5.77 0.66 -6.60
CA ALA A 93 -5.67 1.93 -5.88
C ALA A 93 -6.74 2.16 -4.80
N ASN A 94 -7.89 1.49 -4.88
CA ASN A 94 -8.97 1.59 -3.90
C ASN A 94 -8.78 0.71 -2.65
N VAL A 95 -7.76 -0.14 -2.63
CA VAL A 95 -7.43 -0.94 -1.44
C VAL A 95 -6.84 -0.04 -0.37
N HIS A 96 -7.28 -0.19 0.88
CA HIS A 96 -6.75 0.59 2.00
C HIS A 96 -5.31 0.19 2.33
N ASP A 97 -4.45 1.16 2.64
CA ASP A 97 -3.00 0.97 2.82
C ASP A 97 -2.66 -0.07 3.90
N SER A 98 -3.51 -0.20 4.92
CA SER A 98 -3.32 -1.15 6.00
C SER A 98 -3.61 -2.62 5.64
N GLN A 99 -4.37 -2.88 4.57
CA GLN A 99 -4.79 -4.25 4.24
C GLN A 99 -3.63 -5.17 3.83
N PRO A 100 -2.66 -4.75 3.00
CA PRO A 100 -1.53 -5.59 2.61
C PRO A 100 -0.43 -5.68 3.68
N LEU A 101 -0.48 -4.86 4.74
CA LEU A 101 0.55 -4.80 5.77
C LEU A 101 0.92 -6.17 6.38
N PRO A 102 -0.04 -7.04 6.78
CA PRO A 102 0.31 -8.34 7.36
C PRO A 102 1.10 -9.25 6.41
N ASN A 103 0.95 -9.04 5.08
CA ASN A 103 1.67 -9.83 4.07
C ASN A 103 3.06 -9.26 3.75
N LEU A 104 3.35 -8.03 4.21
CA LEU A 104 4.66 -7.39 4.06
C LEU A 104 5.58 -7.65 5.25
N ILE A 105 5.01 -7.89 6.43
CA ILE A 105 5.77 -8.07 7.67
C ILE A 105 6.21 -9.52 7.79
N ASP A 106 7.49 -9.71 8.08
CA ASP A 106 8.08 -11.00 8.37
C ASP A 106 8.20 -11.23 9.88
N GLU A 107 8.27 -12.49 10.31
CA GLU A 107 8.47 -12.86 11.72
C GLU A 107 9.80 -12.34 12.31
N LYS A 108 10.77 -12.05 11.43
CA LYS A 108 12.08 -11.50 11.79
C LYS A 108 12.03 -10.00 12.09
N ASP A 109 11.02 -9.29 11.59
CA ASP A 109 10.89 -7.84 11.82
C ASP A 109 10.60 -7.55 13.28
N ARG A 110 11.34 -6.62 13.89
CA ARG A 110 11.24 -6.31 15.32
C ARG A 110 10.47 -5.03 15.59
N VAL A 111 10.67 -4.01 14.78
CA VAL A 111 10.03 -2.70 14.94
C VAL A 111 9.44 -2.27 13.62
N LEU A 112 8.18 -1.84 13.63
CA LEU A 112 7.47 -1.29 12.47
C LEU A 112 7.29 0.21 12.62
N TYR A 113 7.76 0.96 11.64
CA TYR A 113 7.50 2.39 11.48
C TYR A 113 6.51 2.58 10.32
N ALA A 114 5.37 3.15 10.58
CA ALA A 114 4.35 3.44 9.58
C ALA A 114 3.56 4.70 9.94
N ASP A 115 2.83 5.23 8.97
CA ASP A 115 1.97 6.38 9.20
C ASP A 115 0.64 5.97 9.89
N SER A 116 -0.17 6.97 10.26
CA SER A 116 -1.46 6.74 10.96
C SER A 116 -2.49 5.97 10.13
N ALA A 117 -2.33 5.84 8.82
CA ALA A 117 -3.21 5.04 7.97
C ALA A 117 -3.12 3.54 8.28
N TYR A 118 -2.04 3.12 8.92
CA TYR A 118 -1.80 1.73 9.33
C TYR A 118 -2.27 1.44 10.76
N SER A 119 -2.80 2.45 11.49
CA SER A 119 -3.33 2.30 12.85
C SER A 119 -4.75 1.74 12.83
N GLY A 120 -4.92 0.45 12.96
CA GLY A 120 -6.25 -0.16 13.04
C GLY A 120 -6.21 -1.50 13.77
N LYS A 121 -7.06 -1.69 14.80
CA LYS A 121 -7.14 -2.95 15.54
C LYS A 121 -7.21 -4.19 14.64
N PRO A 122 -8.07 -4.25 13.59
CA PRO A 122 -8.18 -5.44 12.74
C PRO A 122 -6.90 -5.79 11.98
N VAL A 123 -5.99 -4.83 11.83
CA VAL A 123 -4.69 -5.04 11.18
C VAL A 123 -3.64 -5.42 12.21
N GLN A 124 -3.61 -4.73 13.35
CA GLN A 124 -2.69 -5.02 14.44
C GLN A 124 -2.85 -6.44 14.98
N ASP A 125 -4.09 -6.93 15.06
CA ASP A 125 -4.40 -8.30 15.51
C ASP A 125 -3.83 -9.40 14.57
N LYS A 126 -3.44 -9.03 13.34
CA LYS A 126 -2.85 -9.94 12.35
C LYS A 126 -1.33 -9.86 12.28
N LEU A 127 -0.73 -8.92 12.99
CA LEU A 127 0.72 -8.76 13.03
C LEU A 127 1.34 -9.68 14.09
N PRO A 128 2.62 -10.07 13.95
CA PRO A 128 3.32 -10.84 14.95
C PRO A 128 3.28 -10.15 16.33
N ALA A 129 2.97 -10.89 17.38
CA ALA A 129 2.91 -10.35 18.75
C ALA A 129 4.25 -9.81 19.26
N SER A 130 5.36 -10.23 18.64
CA SER A 130 6.72 -9.76 18.95
C SER A 130 7.08 -8.44 18.28
N LEU A 131 6.23 -7.94 17.36
CA LEU A 131 6.48 -6.72 16.59
C LEU A 131 6.13 -5.48 17.41
N ASP A 132 7.10 -4.61 17.64
CA ASP A 132 6.85 -3.28 18.24
C ASP A 132 6.35 -2.32 17.16
N CYS A 133 5.06 -1.96 17.24
CA CYS A 133 4.41 -1.09 16.26
C CYS A 133 4.52 0.37 16.66
N GLN A 134 5.45 1.10 16.07
CA GLN A 134 5.64 2.54 16.25
C GLN A 134 4.93 3.32 15.12
N ILE A 135 3.60 3.32 15.17
CA ILE A 135 2.75 3.96 14.19
C ILE A 135 2.50 5.41 14.63
N HIS A 136 2.70 6.34 13.68
CA HIS A 136 2.53 7.76 13.96
C HIS A 136 1.05 8.10 14.22
N GLU A 137 0.74 8.59 15.42
CA GLU A 137 -0.62 9.02 15.75
C GLU A 137 -0.93 10.39 15.15
N LYS A 138 -2.04 10.52 14.43
CA LYS A 138 -2.57 11.82 14.01
C LYS A 138 -3.21 12.55 15.19
N GLY A 139 -2.68 13.71 15.55
CA GLY A 139 -3.35 14.62 16.47
C GLY A 139 -4.60 15.22 15.83
N TYR A 140 -5.72 15.17 16.54
CA TYR A 140 -6.95 15.89 16.20
C TYR A 140 -7.13 17.06 17.16
N LYS A 141 -7.95 18.07 16.77
CA LYS A 141 -8.16 19.31 17.50
C LYS A 141 -8.46 19.13 19.00
N ASN A 142 -9.12 18.00 19.37
CA ASN A 142 -9.48 17.66 20.75
C ASN A 142 -8.71 16.47 21.33
N HIS A 143 -7.82 15.85 20.56
CA HIS A 143 -7.00 14.70 20.96
C HIS A 143 -5.58 14.90 20.45
N PRO A 144 -4.71 15.57 21.21
CA PRO A 144 -3.30 15.71 20.82
C PRO A 144 -2.63 14.33 20.84
N PRO A 145 -1.63 14.10 19.97
CA PRO A 145 -0.90 12.84 19.93
C PRO A 145 -0.21 12.60 21.26
N SER A 146 -0.09 11.33 21.66
CA SER A 146 0.56 10.94 22.90
C SER A 146 2.01 11.44 22.96
N GLN A 147 2.54 11.69 24.17
CA GLN A 147 3.92 12.17 24.32
C GLN A 147 4.96 11.16 23.81
N THR A 148 4.62 9.90 23.75
CA THR A 148 5.47 8.81 23.22
C THR A 148 5.67 8.95 21.72
N SER A 149 4.63 9.37 21.01
CA SER A 149 4.63 9.60 19.55
C SER A 149 5.53 10.78 19.11
N ARG A 150 5.91 11.68 20.02
CA ARG A 150 6.74 12.86 19.72
C ARG A 150 8.25 12.62 19.77
N LYS A 151 8.69 11.45 20.24
CA LYS A 151 10.12 11.19 20.51
C LYS A 151 10.93 10.64 19.35
N HIS A 152 10.29 10.26 18.24
CA HIS A 152 11.01 9.77 17.08
C HIS A 152 11.10 10.85 16.01
N PRO A 153 12.33 11.23 15.58
CA PRO A 153 12.48 12.11 14.43
C PRO A 153 11.90 11.40 13.20
N ILE A 154 10.89 12.04 12.61
CA ILE A 154 10.41 11.68 11.28
C ILE A 154 11.66 11.67 10.39
N VAL A 155 12.01 10.51 9.85
CA VAL A 155 12.91 10.47 8.71
C VAL A 155 12.14 11.19 7.60
N SER A 156 12.51 12.46 7.38
CA SER A 156 11.96 13.26 6.30
C SER A 156 12.10 12.45 5.03
N ASN A 157 10.96 12.21 4.35
CA ASN A 157 10.87 11.48 3.11
C ASN A 157 12.07 11.81 2.21
N PRO A 158 12.90 10.85 1.82
CA PRO A 158 13.69 11.02 0.63
C PRO A 158 12.70 11.01 -0.53
N VAL A 159 12.47 12.20 -1.12
CA VAL A 159 11.79 12.33 -2.41
C VAL A 159 12.53 11.41 -3.37
N LEU A 160 11.88 10.33 -3.77
CA LEU A 160 12.30 9.54 -4.92
C LEU A 160 12.05 10.43 -6.15
N VAL A 161 13.13 11.06 -6.62
CA VAL A 161 13.21 11.72 -7.93
C VAL A 161 13.38 10.65 -9.01
#